data_9a83283f1046a1fe0cc03869b57d0d91
#
_entry.id   9a83283f1046a1fe0cc03869b57d0d91
#
_cell.length_a   1.000
_cell.length_b   1.000
_cell.length_c   1.000
_cell.angle_alpha   90.00
_cell.angle_beta   90.00
_cell.angle_gamma   90.00
#
_symmetry.space_group_name_H-M   'P 1'
#
loop_
_entity.id
_entity.type
_entity.pdbx_description
1 polymer ?
#
loop_
_entity_poly.entity_id
_entity_poly.type
_entity_poly.pdbx_seq_one_letter_code
_entity_poly.pdbx_strand_id
1 'polypeptide(L)'
;MTTIDILKKTRAARGGLAVLDEAGKNTLLLSMADSLLSHEGAILAENEADMSDARGHISDVMLDRLRLDHDRLAGMADGVRAIAALPDHTGRVLSEVRRPNGLVIQKVQVPLGLVSIIYESRPNVTSDAAALALKSGNVCVLRSGKEAYRTARAIVQALKAGIAAEGGDPDILNIVDDTTHQSAADIMTAKGLVDLLIPRGGAGLIRACVAGATVPCIETGTGICHVYVDESADLSKALNIVENAKASRPSVCNAEEVLLGHSAVAAEFLPQLKKRLVDDRAAAGKVPVELRLDERAAAIIPGTPAGGQDFDTEFLDYILAVKIVDSVDEAIAHIAAHSTGHSEAIVTEDPAHADAFVNGVDSAAVYVNASTRFTDGGEFGLGCEMGISTQKLHARGPMGLDELTTYKYVIRGNGQIR
;
A
#
# COMPACT_ATOMS: atom_id res chain seq x y z
N MET A 1 -25.41 4.84 -15.01
CA MET A 1 -25.17 3.41 -15.34
C MET A 1 -25.11 2.66 -14.01
N THR A 2 -25.65 1.42 -13.90
CA THR A 2 -25.51 0.66 -12.64
C THR A 2 -24.06 0.18 -12.45
N THR A 3 -23.68 -0.14 -11.22
CA THR A 3 -22.35 -0.74 -10.92
C THR A 3 -22.09 -1.98 -11.77
N ILE A 4 -23.09 -2.85 -11.89
CA ILE A 4 -22.99 -4.09 -12.69
C ILE A 4 -22.80 -3.80 -14.19
N ASP A 5 -23.46 -2.76 -14.73
CA ASP A 5 -23.29 -2.38 -16.14
C ASP A 5 -21.85 -1.85 -16.40
N ILE A 6 -21.29 -1.08 -15.46
CA ILE A 6 -19.91 -0.60 -15.53
C ILE A 6 -18.93 -1.78 -15.52
N LEU A 7 -19.12 -2.74 -14.60
CA LEU A 7 -18.29 -3.95 -14.53
C LEU A 7 -18.34 -4.76 -15.84
N LYS A 8 -19.54 -4.97 -16.40
CA LYS A 8 -19.70 -5.67 -17.68
C LYS A 8 -19.03 -4.94 -18.83
N LYS A 9 -19.18 -3.62 -18.91
CA LYS A 9 -18.58 -2.77 -19.93
C LYS A 9 -17.07 -2.86 -19.89
N THR A 10 -16.48 -2.68 -18.69
CA THR A 10 -15.05 -2.76 -18.48
C THR A 10 -14.49 -4.15 -18.81
N ARG A 11 -15.20 -5.22 -18.38
CA ARG A 11 -14.77 -6.58 -18.70
C ARG A 11 -14.78 -6.86 -20.21
N ALA A 12 -15.74 -6.32 -20.96
CA ALA A 12 -15.79 -6.46 -22.41
C ALA A 12 -14.63 -5.80 -23.13
N ALA A 13 -14.09 -4.69 -22.59
CA ALA A 13 -12.93 -3.97 -23.13
C ALA A 13 -11.60 -4.73 -22.99
N ARG A 14 -11.54 -5.82 -22.19
CA ARG A 14 -10.31 -6.60 -21.94
C ARG A 14 -9.61 -7.06 -23.22
N GLY A 15 -10.39 -7.40 -24.26
CA GLY A 15 -9.83 -7.86 -25.54
C GLY A 15 -8.91 -6.83 -26.22
N GLY A 16 -9.25 -5.54 -26.14
CA GLY A 16 -8.44 -4.47 -26.69
C GLY A 16 -7.09 -4.30 -25.98
N LEU A 17 -7.04 -4.52 -24.67
CA LEU A 17 -5.80 -4.47 -23.92
C LEU A 17 -4.93 -5.73 -24.12
N ALA A 18 -5.56 -6.89 -24.27
CA ALA A 18 -4.87 -8.18 -24.40
C ALA A 18 -4.04 -8.33 -25.70
N VAL A 19 -4.29 -7.51 -26.71
CA VAL A 19 -3.53 -7.52 -27.98
C VAL A 19 -2.35 -6.56 -27.99
N LEU A 20 -2.22 -5.70 -26.97
CA LEU A 20 -1.12 -4.74 -26.88
C LEU A 20 0.15 -5.45 -26.36
N ASP A 21 1.25 -5.18 -27.02
CA ASP A 21 2.59 -5.46 -26.53
C ASP A 21 3.06 -4.42 -25.50
N GLU A 22 4.28 -4.58 -25.00
CA GLU A 22 4.87 -3.64 -24.05
C GLU A 22 4.91 -2.21 -24.58
N ALA A 23 5.29 -2.02 -25.85
CA ALA A 23 5.38 -0.71 -26.46
C ALA A 23 4.01 -0.03 -26.55
N GLY A 24 2.97 -0.76 -26.95
CA GLY A 24 1.59 -0.28 -26.98
C GLY A 24 1.08 0.13 -25.60
N LYS A 25 1.31 -0.69 -24.58
CA LYS A 25 0.94 -0.35 -23.19
C LYS A 25 1.69 0.91 -22.71
N ASN A 26 2.98 1.01 -22.99
CA ASN A 26 3.80 2.17 -22.61
C ASN A 26 3.32 3.45 -23.28
N THR A 27 2.95 3.41 -24.57
CA THR A 27 2.36 4.54 -25.28
C THR A 27 1.09 5.04 -24.58
N LEU A 28 0.17 4.13 -24.23
CA LEU A 28 -1.04 4.52 -23.48
C LEU A 28 -0.70 5.16 -22.13
N LEU A 29 0.22 4.57 -21.36
CA LEU A 29 0.62 5.07 -20.04
C LEU A 29 1.25 6.46 -20.12
N LEU A 30 2.15 6.71 -21.08
CA LEU A 30 2.77 8.02 -21.27
C LEU A 30 1.74 9.07 -21.65
N SER A 31 0.80 8.74 -22.55
CA SER A 31 -0.31 9.61 -22.89
C SER A 31 -1.26 9.88 -21.70
N MET A 32 -1.50 8.88 -20.85
CA MET A 32 -2.25 9.07 -19.59
C MET A 32 -1.55 10.07 -18.66
N ALA A 33 -0.22 9.99 -18.51
CA ALA A 33 0.56 10.91 -17.70
C ALA A 33 0.50 12.35 -18.22
N ASP A 34 0.65 12.53 -19.54
CA ASP A 34 0.57 13.85 -20.19
C ASP A 34 -0.85 14.42 -20.11
N SER A 35 -1.85 13.56 -20.22
CA SER A 35 -3.26 13.94 -20.09
C SER A 35 -3.62 14.39 -18.66
N LEU A 36 -3.03 13.81 -17.61
CA LEU A 36 -3.20 14.31 -16.23
C LEU A 36 -2.76 15.77 -16.12
N LEU A 37 -1.60 16.12 -16.66
CA LEU A 37 -1.07 17.48 -16.61
C LEU A 37 -1.87 18.45 -17.48
N SER A 38 -2.31 18.02 -18.64
CA SER A 38 -3.13 18.87 -19.53
C SER A 38 -4.52 19.17 -18.98
N HIS A 39 -5.03 18.32 -18.06
CA HIS A 39 -6.32 18.50 -17.39
C HIS A 39 -6.18 19.04 -15.95
N GLU A 40 -4.99 19.52 -15.55
CA GLU A 40 -4.69 19.99 -14.21
C GLU A 40 -5.74 20.96 -13.67
N GLY A 41 -6.08 22.00 -14.43
CA GLY A 41 -7.05 23.01 -14.00
C GLY A 41 -8.42 22.42 -13.63
N ALA A 42 -8.91 21.46 -14.42
CA ALA A 42 -10.18 20.78 -14.14
C ALA A 42 -10.08 19.86 -12.91
N ILE A 43 -8.99 19.13 -12.77
CA ILE A 43 -8.75 18.22 -11.63
C ILE A 43 -8.66 19.01 -10.33
N LEU A 44 -7.87 20.10 -10.31
CA LEU A 44 -7.69 20.92 -9.12
C LEU A 44 -8.99 21.66 -8.72
N ALA A 45 -9.81 22.09 -9.69
CA ALA A 45 -11.12 22.69 -9.40
C ALA A 45 -12.08 21.70 -8.71
N GLU A 46 -12.13 20.45 -9.18
CA GLU A 46 -12.95 19.41 -8.55
C GLU A 46 -12.37 18.99 -7.18
N ASN A 47 -11.05 19.03 -7.01
CA ASN A 47 -10.41 18.78 -5.72
C ASN A 47 -10.73 19.86 -4.70
N GLU A 48 -10.72 21.15 -5.07
CA GLU A 48 -11.10 22.23 -4.14
C GLU A 48 -12.58 22.11 -3.74
N ALA A 49 -13.46 21.64 -4.64
CA ALA A 49 -14.86 21.38 -4.31
C ALA A 49 -15.00 20.24 -3.28
N ASP A 50 -14.28 19.11 -3.49
CA ASP A 50 -14.25 17.99 -2.54
C ASP A 50 -13.65 18.43 -1.20
N MET A 51 -12.56 19.21 -1.19
CA MET A 51 -11.93 19.76 0.00
C MET A 51 -12.87 20.70 0.78
N SER A 52 -13.61 21.55 0.07
CA SER A 52 -14.58 22.46 0.68
C SER A 52 -15.70 21.71 1.39
N ASP A 53 -16.25 20.68 0.75
CA ASP A 53 -17.31 19.86 1.32
C ASP A 53 -16.80 18.98 2.48
N ALA A 54 -15.55 18.58 2.48
CA ALA A 54 -14.95 17.73 3.51
C ALA A 54 -14.53 18.50 4.78
N ARG A 55 -14.28 19.80 4.69
CA ARG A 55 -13.88 20.65 5.84
C ARG A 55 -14.89 20.58 6.98
N GLY A 56 -14.38 20.28 8.19
CA GLY A 56 -15.22 20.10 9.38
C GLY A 56 -15.94 18.75 9.49
N HIS A 57 -15.82 17.89 8.48
CA HIS A 57 -16.39 16.53 8.48
C HIS A 57 -15.35 15.42 8.62
N ILE A 58 -14.10 15.71 8.24
CA ILE A 58 -12.96 14.79 8.39
C ILE A 58 -11.81 15.49 9.13
N SER A 59 -10.85 14.72 9.67
CA SER A 59 -9.69 15.28 10.38
C SER A 59 -8.75 16.04 9.42
N ASP A 60 -7.92 16.94 9.97
CA ASP A 60 -6.93 17.70 9.18
C ASP A 60 -5.93 16.76 8.47
N VAL A 61 -5.59 15.64 9.10
CA VAL A 61 -4.76 14.58 8.49
C VAL A 61 -5.43 13.97 7.26
N MET A 62 -6.74 13.73 7.31
CA MET A 62 -7.51 13.21 6.19
C MET A 62 -7.72 14.28 5.10
N LEU A 63 -7.87 15.56 5.49
CA LEU A 63 -7.88 16.68 4.55
C LEU A 63 -6.55 16.79 3.80
N ASP A 64 -5.41 16.67 4.48
CA ASP A 64 -4.10 16.68 3.80
C ASP A 64 -3.95 15.52 2.81
N ARG A 65 -4.47 14.33 3.14
CA ARG A 65 -4.49 13.18 2.23
C ARG A 65 -5.33 13.43 0.97
N LEU A 66 -6.44 14.15 1.12
CA LEU A 66 -7.36 14.47 0.02
C LEU A 66 -6.82 15.57 -0.89
N ARG A 67 -6.03 16.50 -0.34
CA ARG A 67 -5.55 17.69 -1.05
C ARG A 67 -4.64 17.34 -2.23
N LEU A 68 -4.93 17.94 -3.38
CA LEU A 68 -4.04 18.03 -4.53
C LEU A 68 -3.57 19.48 -4.74
N ASP A 69 -2.38 19.59 -5.26
CA ASP A 69 -1.77 20.80 -5.81
C ASP A 69 -0.98 20.41 -7.06
N HIS A 70 -0.34 21.39 -7.69
CA HIS A 70 0.49 21.17 -8.89
C HIS A 70 1.55 20.08 -8.64
N ASP A 71 2.30 20.18 -7.55
CA ASP A 71 3.41 19.27 -7.27
C ASP A 71 2.94 17.84 -7.02
N ARG A 72 1.83 17.66 -6.31
CA ARG A 72 1.21 16.35 -6.07
C ARG A 72 0.67 15.74 -7.36
N LEU A 73 0.06 16.56 -8.23
CA LEU A 73 -0.43 16.07 -9.54
C LEU A 73 0.73 15.74 -10.48
N ALA A 74 1.79 16.54 -10.50
CA ALA A 74 3.01 16.23 -11.23
C ALA A 74 3.65 14.92 -10.75
N GLY A 75 3.71 14.72 -9.43
CA GLY A 75 4.16 13.45 -8.84
C GLY A 75 3.31 12.24 -9.25
N MET A 76 1.97 12.40 -9.41
CA MET A 76 1.10 11.35 -9.94
C MET A 76 1.45 11.01 -11.41
N ALA A 77 1.67 12.02 -12.25
CA ALA A 77 2.07 11.81 -13.64
C ALA A 77 3.45 11.12 -13.73
N ASP A 78 4.40 11.50 -12.88
CA ASP A 78 5.72 10.86 -12.81
C ASP A 78 5.64 9.42 -12.32
N GLY A 79 4.75 9.11 -11.38
CA GLY A 79 4.44 7.74 -10.97
C GLY A 79 3.94 6.89 -12.14
N VAL A 80 3.03 7.41 -12.97
CA VAL A 80 2.56 6.72 -14.19
C VAL A 80 3.70 6.50 -15.19
N ARG A 81 4.59 7.48 -15.38
CA ARG A 81 5.79 7.34 -16.24
C ARG A 81 6.77 6.31 -15.70
N ALA A 82 6.96 6.27 -14.37
CA ALA A 82 7.81 5.26 -13.73
C ALA A 82 7.28 3.83 -13.97
N ILE A 83 5.94 3.63 -13.89
CA ILE A 83 5.31 2.34 -14.22
C ILE A 83 5.50 2.00 -15.71
N ALA A 84 5.38 2.97 -16.62
CA ALA A 84 5.62 2.75 -18.04
C ALA A 84 7.04 2.23 -18.31
N ALA A 85 8.03 2.70 -17.54
CA ALA A 85 9.43 2.28 -17.67
C ALA A 85 9.73 0.88 -17.10
N LEU A 86 8.84 0.30 -16.29
CA LEU A 86 9.02 -1.05 -15.78
C LEU A 86 8.88 -2.09 -16.90
N PRO A 87 9.57 -3.24 -16.81
CA PRO A 87 9.41 -4.33 -17.79
C PRO A 87 7.98 -4.91 -17.74
N ASP A 88 7.47 -5.31 -18.90
CA ASP A 88 6.19 -6.03 -18.98
C ASP A 88 6.35 -7.46 -18.47
N HIS A 89 5.52 -7.85 -17.52
CA HIS A 89 5.52 -9.20 -16.97
C HIS A 89 4.59 -10.15 -17.73
N THR A 90 3.72 -9.65 -18.60
CA THR A 90 2.76 -10.44 -19.37
C THR A 90 3.46 -11.31 -20.39
N GLY A 91 3.20 -12.62 -20.37
CA GLY A 91 3.81 -13.58 -21.29
C GLY A 91 5.17 -14.11 -20.85
N ARG A 92 5.75 -13.61 -19.74
CA ARG A 92 7.02 -14.12 -19.19
C ARG A 92 6.91 -15.59 -18.84
N VAL A 93 7.86 -16.41 -19.30
CA VAL A 93 7.97 -17.84 -18.93
C VAL A 93 8.63 -17.93 -17.55
N LEU A 94 7.86 -18.32 -16.54
CA LEU A 94 8.33 -18.48 -15.16
C LEU A 94 9.12 -19.76 -14.95
N SER A 95 8.74 -20.85 -15.66
CA SER A 95 9.47 -22.12 -15.67
C SER A 95 9.12 -22.94 -16.90
N GLU A 96 10.05 -23.79 -17.33
CA GLU A 96 9.85 -24.75 -18.42
C GLU A 96 10.30 -26.15 -17.97
N VAL A 97 9.49 -27.15 -18.25
CA VAL A 97 9.80 -28.57 -17.99
C VAL A 97 9.61 -29.37 -19.26
N ARG A 98 10.65 -30.09 -19.68
CA ARG A 98 10.60 -31.08 -20.79
C ARG A 98 10.38 -32.46 -20.22
N ARG A 99 9.33 -33.14 -20.67
CA ARG A 99 8.99 -34.47 -20.18
C ARG A 99 9.66 -35.54 -21.05
N PRO A 100 9.93 -36.78 -20.52
CA PRO A 100 10.51 -37.86 -21.29
C PRO A 100 9.74 -38.27 -22.55
N ASN A 101 8.40 -38.04 -22.54
CA ASN A 101 7.53 -38.28 -23.70
C ASN A 101 7.52 -37.13 -24.73
N GLY A 102 8.38 -36.11 -24.58
CA GLY A 102 8.52 -35.00 -25.51
C GLY A 102 7.60 -33.82 -25.26
N LEU A 103 6.69 -33.88 -24.26
CA LEU A 103 5.89 -32.69 -23.89
C LEU A 103 6.76 -31.58 -23.33
N VAL A 104 6.56 -30.36 -23.79
CA VAL A 104 7.13 -29.15 -23.23
C VAL A 104 6.03 -28.41 -22.45
N ILE A 105 6.23 -28.24 -21.14
CA ILE A 105 5.29 -27.61 -20.24
C ILE A 105 5.90 -26.29 -19.76
N GLN A 106 5.28 -25.17 -20.12
CA GLN A 106 5.68 -23.82 -19.70
C GLN A 106 4.66 -23.26 -18.71
N LYS A 107 5.14 -22.68 -17.61
CA LYS A 107 4.36 -21.83 -16.69
C LYS A 107 4.53 -20.39 -17.16
N VAL A 108 3.46 -19.78 -17.67
CA VAL A 108 3.50 -18.46 -18.31
C VAL A 108 2.68 -17.46 -17.51
N GLN A 109 3.25 -16.31 -17.23
CA GLN A 109 2.60 -15.21 -16.49
C GLN A 109 1.51 -14.55 -17.35
N VAL A 110 0.35 -14.31 -16.73
CA VAL A 110 -0.81 -13.71 -17.41
C VAL A 110 -1.54 -12.73 -16.48
N PRO A 111 -2.30 -11.74 -17.02
CA PRO A 111 -3.13 -10.87 -16.22
C PRO A 111 -4.18 -11.64 -15.41
N LEU A 112 -4.59 -11.10 -14.27
CA LEU A 112 -5.73 -11.61 -13.49
C LEU A 112 -7.05 -11.43 -14.26
N GLY A 113 -7.28 -10.24 -14.83
CA GLY A 113 -8.50 -9.95 -15.57
C GLY A 113 -9.09 -8.60 -15.29
N LEU A 114 -10.25 -8.52 -14.60
CA LEU A 114 -10.81 -7.30 -14.08
C LEU A 114 -10.42 -7.14 -12.61
N VAL A 115 -9.61 -6.10 -12.32
CA VAL A 115 -9.25 -5.70 -10.97
C VAL A 115 -10.15 -4.54 -10.54
N SER A 116 -10.78 -4.66 -9.38
CA SER A 116 -11.57 -3.56 -8.81
C SER A 116 -10.93 -3.04 -7.52
N ILE A 117 -10.87 -1.72 -7.37
CA ILE A 117 -10.30 -1.06 -6.20
C ILE A 117 -11.38 -0.22 -5.53
N ILE A 118 -11.65 -0.48 -4.25
CA ILE A 118 -12.50 0.34 -3.39
C ILE A 118 -11.59 1.13 -2.46
N TYR A 119 -11.61 2.48 -2.53
CA TYR A 119 -10.67 3.31 -1.78
C TYR A 119 -11.32 4.59 -1.21
N GLU A 120 -10.64 5.18 -0.21
CA GLU A 120 -11.05 6.37 0.53
C GLU A 120 -10.00 7.48 0.35
N SER A 121 -10.44 8.74 0.35
CA SER A 121 -9.67 10.00 0.52
C SER A 121 -8.22 10.04 0.00
N ARG A 122 -7.94 9.39 -1.14
CA ARG A 122 -6.58 9.28 -1.70
C ARG A 122 -6.60 9.44 -3.23
N PRO A 123 -6.57 10.67 -3.75
CA PRO A 123 -6.62 10.91 -5.19
C PRO A 123 -5.53 10.20 -6.00
N ASN A 124 -4.30 10.08 -5.45
CA ASN A 124 -3.19 9.39 -6.11
C ASN A 124 -3.47 7.90 -6.37
N VAL A 125 -4.25 7.23 -5.51
CA VAL A 125 -4.63 5.83 -5.73
C VAL A 125 -5.35 5.64 -7.07
N THR A 126 -6.06 6.67 -7.55
CA THR A 126 -6.77 6.64 -8.83
C THR A 126 -5.81 6.43 -10.01
N SER A 127 -4.71 7.19 -10.07
CA SER A 127 -3.71 7.08 -11.14
C SER A 127 -2.84 5.84 -10.98
N ASP A 128 -2.39 5.55 -9.76
CA ASP A 128 -1.51 4.43 -9.47
C ASP A 128 -2.19 3.09 -9.82
N ALA A 129 -3.43 2.92 -9.36
CA ALA A 129 -4.23 1.73 -9.63
C ALA A 129 -4.52 1.55 -11.13
N ALA A 130 -4.88 2.63 -11.84
CA ALA A 130 -5.13 2.59 -13.26
C ALA A 130 -3.87 2.21 -14.05
N ALA A 131 -2.72 2.79 -13.71
CA ALA A 131 -1.46 2.55 -14.40
C ALA A 131 -0.93 1.13 -14.15
N LEU A 132 -0.92 0.67 -12.90
CA LEU A 132 -0.50 -0.69 -12.55
C LEU A 132 -1.41 -1.75 -13.19
N ALA A 133 -2.73 -1.55 -13.18
CA ALA A 133 -3.68 -2.44 -13.83
C ALA A 133 -3.41 -2.52 -15.34
N LEU A 134 -3.29 -1.38 -16.03
CA LEU A 134 -3.03 -1.34 -17.47
C LEU A 134 -1.69 -2.00 -17.81
N LYS A 135 -0.60 -1.65 -17.11
CA LYS A 135 0.73 -2.22 -17.38
C LYS A 135 0.75 -3.74 -17.19
N SER A 136 0.08 -4.24 -16.16
CA SER A 136 -0.06 -5.69 -15.91
C SER A 136 -1.08 -6.40 -16.81
N GLY A 137 -1.70 -5.68 -17.77
CA GLY A 137 -2.67 -6.23 -18.72
C GLY A 137 -4.08 -6.43 -18.17
N ASN A 138 -4.40 -5.84 -17.02
CA ASN A 138 -5.71 -5.90 -16.40
C ASN A 138 -6.58 -4.70 -16.78
N VAL A 139 -7.89 -4.91 -16.90
CA VAL A 139 -8.85 -3.82 -16.92
C VAL A 139 -9.25 -3.45 -15.49
N CYS A 140 -9.60 -2.18 -15.26
CA CYS A 140 -9.74 -1.62 -13.92
C CYS A 140 -11.10 -0.94 -13.71
N VAL A 141 -11.75 -1.25 -12.59
CA VAL A 141 -12.90 -0.50 -12.09
C VAL A 141 -12.58 0.09 -10.72
N LEU A 142 -12.71 1.39 -10.62
CA LEU A 142 -12.45 2.18 -9.42
C LEU A 142 -13.75 2.53 -8.71
N ARG A 143 -13.75 2.50 -7.38
CA ARG A 143 -14.82 3.01 -6.54
C ARG A 143 -14.23 3.86 -5.43
N SER A 144 -14.34 5.18 -5.54
CA SER A 144 -13.86 6.16 -4.59
C SER A 144 -14.85 6.39 -3.45
N GLY A 145 -14.36 6.79 -2.27
CA GLY A 145 -15.20 7.37 -1.23
C GLY A 145 -15.90 8.65 -1.71
N LYS A 146 -17.04 8.98 -1.10
CA LYS A 146 -17.85 10.14 -1.50
C LYS A 146 -17.09 11.47 -1.35
N GLU A 147 -16.18 11.56 -0.38
CA GLU A 147 -15.38 12.73 -0.05
C GLU A 147 -14.28 13.06 -1.08
N ALA A 148 -13.96 12.12 -1.97
CA ALA A 148 -12.94 12.28 -3.02
C ALA A 148 -13.50 12.01 -4.43
N TYR A 149 -14.82 11.86 -4.55
CA TYR A 149 -15.43 11.34 -5.76
C TYR A 149 -15.27 12.27 -6.97
N ARG A 150 -15.47 13.59 -6.81
CA ARG A 150 -15.34 14.54 -7.92
C ARG A 150 -13.90 14.55 -8.45
N THR A 151 -12.94 14.61 -7.53
CA THR A 151 -11.51 14.53 -7.85
C THR A 151 -11.17 13.23 -8.59
N ALA A 152 -11.58 12.09 -8.04
CA ALA A 152 -11.31 10.78 -8.64
C ALA A 152 -11.93 10.65 -10.04
N ARG A 153 -13.16 11.15 -10.22
CA ARG A 153 -13.84 11.18 -11.52
C ARG A 153 -13.09 12.05 -12.54
N ALA A 154 -12.63 13.25 -12.15
CA ALA A 154 -11.87 14.13 -13.03
C ALA A 154 -10.54 13.47 -13.45
N ILE A 155 -9.84 12.82 -12.52
CA ILE A 155 -8.62 12.06 -12.81
C ILE A 155 -8.92 10.93 -13.81
N VAL A 156 -9.95 10.11 -13.58
CA VAL A 156 -10.32 9.01 -14.49
C VAL A 156 -10.69 9.55 -15.88
N GLN A 157 -11.38 10.69 -15.96
CA GLN A 157 -11.69 11.32 -17.26
C GLN A 157 -10.42 11.75 -18.01
N ALA A 158 -9.44 12.34 -17.31
CA ALA A 158 -8.15 12.69 -17.89
C ALA A 158 -7.40 11.45 -18.38
N LEU A 159 -7.32 10.40 -17.55
CA LEU A 159 -6.65 9.14 -17.94
C LEU A 159 -7.31 8.49 -19.16
N LYS A 160 -8.65 8.46 -19.22
CA LYS A 160 -9.42 7.94 -20.36
C LYS A 160 -9.21 8.76 -21.63
N ALA A 161 -9.07 10.09 -21.50
CA ALA A 161 -8.74 10.95 -22.63
C ALA A 161 -7.35 10.63 -23.19
N GLY A 162 -6.35 10.39 -22.34
CA GLY A 162 -5.02 9.92 -22.75
C GLY A 162 -5.07 8.57 -23.47
N ILE A 163 -5.81 7.59 -22.94
CA ILE A 163 -6.00 6.28 -23.58
C ILE A 163 -6.61 6.44 -24.99
N ALA A 164 -7.67 7.25 -25.09
CA ALA A 164 -8.38 7.46 -26.35
C ALA A 164 -7.53 8.22 -27.38
N ALA A 165 -6.66 9.14 -26.97
CA ALA A 165 -5.78 9.90 -27.86
C ALA A 165 -4.82 9.01 -28.65
N GLU A 166 -4.41 7.88 -28.08
CA GLU A 166 -3.56 6.87 -28.72
C GLU A 166 -4.37 5.72 -29.37
N GLY A 167 -5.69 5.88 -29.52
CA GLY A 167 -6.55 4.89 -30.14
C GLY A 167 -6.87 3.67 -29.27
N GLY A 168 -6.51 3.70 -27.97
CA GLY A 168 -6.88 2.67 -27.02
C GLY A 168 -8.37 2.74 -26.67
N ASP A 169 -8.91 1.62 -26.20
CA ASP A 169 -10.30 1.57 -25.70
C ASP A 169 -10.37 2.20 -24.29
N PRO A 170 -10.99 3.40 -24.12
CA PRO A 170 -11.07 4.05 -22.82
C PRO A 170 -11.89 3.26 -21.79
N ASP A 171 -12.63 2.25 -22.21
CA ASP A 171 -13.43 1.42 -21.29
C ASP A 171 -12.63 0.35 -20.56
N ILE A 172 -11.33 0.23 -20.82
CA ILE A 172 -10.40 -0.56 -19.97
C ILE A 172 -10.26 0.02 -18.56
N LEU A 173 -10.62 1.29 -18.36
CA LEU A 173 -10.64 1.99 -17.08
C LEU A 173 -12.01 2.64 -16.87
N ASN A 174 -12.66 2.37 -15.76
CA ASN A 174 -13.90 3.05 -15.37
C ASN A 174 -13.93 3.34 -13.86
N ILE A 175 -14.78 4.32 -13.48
CA ILE A 175 -15.11 4.62 -12.09
C ILE A 175 -16.61 4.45 -11.89
N VAL A 176 -17.00 3.94 -10.71
CA VAL A 176 -18.41 3.78 -10.34
C VAL A 176 -18.96 5.14 -9.90
N ASP A 177 -20.08 5.56 -10.50
CA ASP A 177 -20.72 6.85 -10.19
C ASP A 177 -21.49 6.84 -8.86
N ASP A 178 -21.95 5.66 -8.42
CA ASP A 178 -22.65 5.49 -7.15
C ASP A 178 -21.65 5.38 -5.99
N THR A 179 -21.68 6.36 -5.08
CA THR A 179 -20.82 6.40 -3.89
C THR A 179 -21.49 5.79 -2.65
N THR A 180 -22.66 5.17 -2.76
CA THR A 180 -23.34 4.50 -1.65
C THR A 180 -22.67 3.17 -1.29
N HIS A 181 -22.96 2.65 -0.10
CA HIS A 181 -22.48 1.32 0.31
C HIS A 181 -22.98 0.19 -0.60
N GLN A 182 -24.12 0.39 -1.31
CA GLN A 182 -24.64 -0.61 -2.22
C GLN A 182 -23.67 -0.88 -3.38
N SER A 183 -23.06 0.16 -3.95
CA SER A 183 -22.08 -0.02 -5.04
C SER A 183 -20.86 -0.83 -4.62
N ALA A 184 -20.41 -0.65 -3.37
CA ALA A 184 -19.33 -1.47 -2.82
C ALA A 184 -19.76 -2.93 -2.64
N ALA A 185 -20.99 -3.17 -2.12
CA ALA A 185 -21.55 -4.51 -1.99
C ALA A 185 -21.72 -5.20 -3.36
N ASP A 186 -22.16 -4.46 -4.39
CA ASP A 186 -22.28 -4.96 -5.75
C ASP A 186 -20.92 -5.44 -6.30
N ILE A 187 -19.84 -4.67 -6.08
CA ILE A 187 -18.47 -5.06 -6.47
C ILE A 187 -18.01 -6.31 -5.70
N MET A 188 -18.18 -6.30 -4.37
CA MET A 188 -17.76 -7.39 -3.49
C MET A 188 -18.41 -8.73 -3.85
N THR A 189 -19.62 -8.70 -4.44
CA THR A 189 -20.39 -9.90 -4.76
C THR A 189 -20.47 -10.23 -6.24
N ALA A 190 -19.78 -9.48 -7.11
CA ALA A 190 -19.84 -9.60 -8.57
C ALA A 190 -19.05 -10.81 -9.11
N LYS A 191 -19.36 -12.03 -8.65
CA LYS A 191 -18.74 -13.28 -9.12
C LYS A 191 -18.84 -13.41 -10.65
N GLY A 192 -17.74 -13.77 -11.29
CA GLY A 192 -17.63 -13.91 -12.73
C GLY A 192 -17.46 -12.59 -13.48
N LEU A 193 -17.57 -11.44 -12.82
CA LEU A 193 -17.25 -10.12 -13.38
C LEU A 193 -15.94 -9.57 -12.82
N VAL A 194 -15.76 -9.59 -11.51
CA VAL A 194 -14.54 -9.14 -10.83
C VAL A 194 -13.64 -10.35 -10.54
N ASP A 195 -12.39 -10.29 -10.98
CA ASP A 195 -11.39 -11.35 -10.79
C ASP A 195 -10.57 -11.09 -9.52
N LEU A 196 -10.40 -9.81 -9.13
CA LEU A 196 -9.72 -9.41 -7.90
C LEU A 196 -10.30 -8.10 -7.36
N LEU A 197 -10.57 -8.05 -6.05
CA LEU A 197 -10.90 -6.85 -5.29
C LEU A 197 -9.74 -6.45 -4.38
N ILE A 198 -9.40 -5.16 -4.37
CA ILE A 198 -8.38 -4.58 -3.48
C ILE A 198 -9.01 -3.40 -2.73
N PRO A 199 -9.28 -3.52 -1.42
CA PRO A 199 -9.70 -2.38 -0.60
C PRO A 199 -8.50 -1.51 -0.21
N ARG A 200 -8.68 -0.18 -0.18
CA ARG A 200 -7.66 0.82 0.19
C ARG A 200 -8.25 1.90 1.09
N GLY A 201 -8.23 1.70 2.38
CA GLY A 201 -8.82 2.67 3.32
C GLY A 201 -8.55 2.31 4.77
N GLY A 202 -9.38 2.81 5.66
CA GLY A 202 -9.30 2.49 7.08
C GLY A 202 -9.70 1.05 7.39
N ALA A 203 -9.35 0.58 8.60
CA ALA A 203 -9.61 -0.77 9.07
C ALA A 203 -11.08 -1.21 8.92
N GLY A 204 -12.03 -0.27 9.03
CA GLY A 204 -13.46 -0.55 8.85
C GLY A 204 -13.81 -1.00 7.43
N LEU A 205 -13.31 -0.28 6.42
CA LEU A 205 -13.50 -0.65 5.01
C LEU A 205 -12.83 -2.00 4.69
N ILE A 206 -11.59 -2.17 5.13
CA ILE A 206 -10.84 -3.41 4.87
C ILE A 206 -11.57 -4.61 5.46
N ARG A 207 -11.96 -4.55 6.75
CA ARG A 207 -12.75 -5.63 7.40
C ARG A 207 -14.08 -5.89 6.68
N ALA A 208 -14.80 -4.84 6.27
CA ALA A 208 -16.06 -5.01 5.54
C ALA A 208 -15.86 -5.72 4.20
N CYS A 209 -14.80 -5.37 3.45
CA CYS A 209 -14.47 -6.02 2.19
C CYS A 209 -14.04 -7.48 2.39
N VAL A 210 -13.13 -7.76 3.33
CA VAL A 210 -12.63 -9.12 3.59
C VAL A 210 -13.75 -10.03 4.09
N ALA A 211 -14.62 -9.55 4.99
CA ALA A 211 -15.73 -10.34 5.52
C ALA A 211 -16.90 -10.50 4.52
N GLY A 212 -17.16 -9.47 3.68
CA GLY A 212 -18.33 -9.43 2.79
C GLY A 212 -18.07 -9.87 1.36
N ALA A 213 -16.80 -9.91 0.91
CA ALA A 213 -16.49 -10.26 -0.46
C ALA A 213 -16.72 -11.75 -0.75
N THR A 214 -17.39 -12.03 -1.86
CA THR A 214 -17.50 -13.38 -2.43
C THR A 214 -16.63 -13.54 -3.68
N VAL A 215 -15.99 -12.44 -4.14
CA VAL A 215 -14.92 -12.42 -5.12
C VAL A 215 -13.56 -12.51 -4.41
N PRO A 216 -12.49 -12.96 -5.07
CA PRO A 216 -11.15 -12.90 -4.49
C PRO A 216 -10.81 -11.48 -4.01
N CYS A 217 -10.34 -11.37 -2.77
CA CYS A 217 -10.02 -10.08 -2.15
C CYS A 217 -8.62 -10.16 -1.55
N ILE A 218 -7.75 -9.17 -1.83
CA ILE A 218 -6.47 -9.03 -1.15
C ILE A 218 -6.66 -8.07 0.01
N GLU A 219 -6.34 -8.53 1.21
CA GLU A 219 -6.33 -7.70 2.41
C GLU A 219 -5.11 -6.77 2.40
N THR A 220 -5.37 -5.46 2.31
CA THR A 220 -4.33 -4.46 2.57
C THR A 220 -4.32 -4.18 4.07
N GLY A 221 -3.17 -4.39 4.72
CA GLY A 221 -3.09 -4.34 6.17
C GLY A 221 -3.18 -2.93 6.75
N THR A 222 -3.69 -2.83 7.98
CA THR A 222 -3.34 -1.75 8.91
C THR A 222 -1.93 -2.03 9.44
N GLY A 223 -1.16 -0.99 9.79
CA GLY A 223 0.22 -1.14 10.21
C GLY A 223 0.42 -0.82 11.70
N ILE A 224 0.46 -1.84 12.56
CA ILE A 224 1.01 -1.68 13.91
C ILE A 224 2.48 -2.08 13.83
N CYS A 225 3.30 -1.17 13.27
CA CYS A 225 4.72 -1.43 13.04
C CYS A 225 5.54 -1.25 14.32
N HIS A 226 6.51 -2.15 14.54
CA HIS A 226 7.38 -2.12 15.71
C HIS A 226 8.82 -1.79 15.31
N VAL A 227 9.51 -1.04 16.17
CA VAL A 227 10.98 -0.94 16.12
C VAL A 227 11.53 -1.46 17.46
N TYR A 228 12.39 -2.45 17.39
CA TYR A 228 13.11 -2.98 18.56
C TYR A 228 14.54 -2.43 18.60
N VAL A 229 14.87 -1.77 19.70
CA VAL A 229 16.23 -1.28 19.99
C VAL A 229 16.92 -2.27 20.92
N ASP A 230 17.84 -3.04 20.37
CA ASP A 230 18.58 -4.13 21.03
C ASP A 230 19.62 -3.61 22.03
N GLU A 231 20.10 -4.50 22.92
CA GLU A 231 21.17 -4.16 23.87
C GLU A 231 22.47 -3.73 23.21
N SER A 232 22.77 -4.22 22.01
CA SER A 232 23.96 -3.90 21.23
C SER A 232 23.78 -2.72 20.28
N ALA A 233 22.62 -2.05 20.28
CA ALA A 233 22.28 -1.03 19.31
C ALA A 233 23.21 0.20 19.37
N ASP A 234 23.61 0.72 18.20
CA ASP A 234 24.07 2.10 18.09
C ASP A 234 22.90 3.04 18.35
N LEU A 235 22.91 3.72 19.50
CA LEU A 235 21.81 4.57 19.94
C LEU A 235 21.57 5.78 19.02
N SER A 236 22.61 6.27 18.33
CA SER A 236 22.46 7.35 17.34
C SER A 236 21.69 6.88 16.11
N LYS A 237 22.00 5.67 15.61
CA LYS A 237 21.21 5.04 14.54
C LYS A 237 19.76 4.80 14.99
N ALA A 238 19.57 4.27 16.21
CA ALA A 238 18.25 4.01 16.76
C ALA A 238 17.40 5.28 16.84
N LEU A 239 17.94 6.39 17.34
CA LEU A 239 17.26 7.68 17.39
C LEU A 239 16.84 8.18 16.01
N ASN A 240 17.71 8.06 15.00
CA ASN A 240 17.42 8.48 13.64
C ASN A 240 16.32 7.62 13.00
N ILE A 241 16.38 6.30 13.21
CA ILE A 241 15.41 5.34 12.69
C ILE A 241 14.04 5.59 13.30
N VAL A 242 13.93 5.66 14.62
CA VAL A 242 12.67 5.88 15.35
C VAL A 242 12.05 7.24 15.01
N GLU A 243 12.87 8.32 14.96
CA GLU A 243 12.36 9.63 14.55
C GLU A 243 11.81 9.59 13.12
N ASN A 244 12.53 8.99 12.20
CA ASN A 244 12.05 8.83 10.81
C ASN A 244 10.80 7.95 10.75
N ALA A 245 10.81 6.80 11.42
CA ALA A 245 9.72 5.84 11.41
C ALA A 245 8.42 6.43 11.98
N LYS A 246 8.49 7.22 13.07
CA LYS A 246 7.31 7.81 13.71
C LYS A 246 6.96 9.20 13.19
N ALA A 247 7.93 10.08 13.03
CA ALA A 247 7.67 11.51 12.94
C ALA A 247 7.74 12.11 11.53
N SER A 248 8.23 11.35 10.53
CA SER A 248 8.29 11.82 9.14
C SER A 248 6.89 11.92 8.50
N ARG A 249 6.03 10.94 8.73
CA ARG A 249 4.63 10.90 8.27
C ARG A 249 3.84 9.90 9.11
N PRO A 250 3.27 10.30 10.26
CA PRO A 250 2.64 9.37 11.20
C PRO A 250 1.36 8.73 10.69
N SER A 251 0.72 9.32 9.67
CA SER A 251 -0.59 8.91 9.16
C SER A 251 -0.56 7.81 8.08
N VAL A 252 0.53 7.04 7.99
CA VAL A 252 0.68 5.96 7.00
C VAL A 252 0.94 4.63 7.69
N CYS A 253 0.56 3.53 7.03
CA CYS A 253 0.57 2.19 7.62
C CYS A 253 1.97 1.62 7.93
N ASN A 254 3.03 2.17 7.35
CA ASN A 254 4.42 1.80 7.63
C ASN A 254 5.08 2.71 8.69
N ALA A 255 4.32 3.64 9.30
CA ALA A 255 4.82 4.40 10.44
C ALA A 255 4.93 3.51 11.69
N GLU A 256 5.94 3.76 12.50
CA GLU A 256 6.10 3.06 13.77
C GLU A 256 4.96 3.42 14.73
N GLU A 257 4.37 2.41 15.35
CA GLU A 257 3.35 2.60 16.38
C GLU A 257 3.81 2.11 17.75
N VAL A 258 4.76 1.17 17.77
CA VAL A 258 5.30 0.58 19.00
C VAL A 258 6.84 0.57 18.97
N LEU A 259 7.43 1.11 20.02
CA LEU A 259 8.85 1.01 20.32
C LEU A 259 9.09 -0.03 21.41
N LEU A 260 9.94 -1.00 21.12
CA LEU A 260 10.46 -1.94 22.12
C LEU A 260 11.92 -1.57 22.44
N GLY A 261 12.24 -1.26 23.67
CA GLY A 261 13.59 -0.95 24.12
C GLY A 261 14.16 -2.05 25.01
N HIS A 262 15.38 -2.55 24.71
CA HIS A 262 16.04 -3.49 25.59
C HIS A 262 16.39 -2.81 26.92
N SER A 263 16.18 -3.52 28.04
CA SER A 263 16.37 -2.98 29.39
C SER A 263 17.80 -2.47 29.64
N ALA A 264 18.80 -3.09 29.02
CA ALA A 264 20.19 -2.70 29.17
C ALA A 264 20.50 -1.29 28.63
N VAL A 265 19.79 -0.82 27.61
CA VAL A 265 20.01 0.49 26.99
C VAL A 265 18.92 1.51 27.29
N ALA A 266 17.80 1.08 27.86
CA ALA A 266 16.61 1.91 28.09
C ALA A 266 16.91 3.17 28.92
N ALA A 267 17.73 3.07 29.96
CA ALA A 267 18.07 4.19 30.84
C ALA A 267 18.86 5.31 30.12
N GLU A 268 19.62 4.96 29.10
CA GLU A 268 20.36 5.91 28.26
C GLU A 268 19.56 6.38 27.05
N PHE A 269 18.84 5.46 26.40
CA PHE A 269 18.14 5.71 25.15
C PHE A 269 16.85 6.53 25.34
N LEU A 270 15.98 6.17 26.30
CA LEU A 270 14.67 6.80 26.44
C LEU A 270 14.73 8.31 26.77
N PRO A 271 15.66 8.83 27.60
CA PRO A 271 15.79 10.28 27.80
C PRO A 271 16.18 11.03 26.51
N GLN A 272 17.06 10.43 25.69
CA GLN A 272 17.44 11.02 24.38
C GLN A 272 16.27 10.99 23.41
N LEU A 273 15.52 9.89 23.37
CA LEU A 273 14.30 9.74 22.54
C LEU A 273 13.26 10.80 22.90
N LYS A 274 12.94 10.94 24.21
CA LYS A 274 11.99 11.96 24.68
C LYS A 274 12.46 13.34 24.30
N LYS A 275 13.74 13.68 24.53
CA LYS A 275 14.29 14.96 24.12
C LYS A 275 14.01 15.20 22.63
N ARG A 276 14.31 14.23 21.77
CA ARG A 276 14.22 14.37 20.32
C ARG A 276 12.78 14.42 19.80
N LEU A 277 11.92 13.52 20.25
CA LEU A 277 10.54 13.40 19.76
C LEU A 277 9.55 14.36 20.43
N VAL A 278 9.85 14.82 21.64
CA VAL A 278 8.94 15.68 22.41
C VAL A 278 9.53 17.08 22.53
N ASP A 279 10.66 17.23 23.21
CA ASP A 279 11.15 18.54 23.65
C ASP A 279 11.70 19.36 22.46
N ASP A 280 12.56 18.78 21.63
CA ASP A 280 13.16 19.46 20.46
C ASP A 280 12.09 19.78 19.39
N ARG A 281 11.10 18.89 19.22
CA ARG A 281 9.97 19.13 18.29
C ARG A 281 9.11 20.29 18.79
N ALA A 282 8.76 20.33 20.07
CA ALA A 282 8.01 21.44 20.66
C ALA A 282 8.79 22.77 20.53
N ALA A 283 10.09 22.77 20.81
CA ALA A 283 10.95 23.94 20.65
C ALA A 283 11.02 24.43 19.20
N ALA A 284 10.93 23.52 18.22
CA ALA A 284 10.91 23.83 16.79
C ALA A 284 9.49 24.20 16.25
N GLY A 285 8.47 24.31 17.10
CA GLY A 285 7.09 24.57 16.70
C GLY A 285 6.42 23.43 15.93
N LYS A 286 6.99 22.21 15.98
CA LYS A 286 6.42 20.99 15.41
C LYS A 286 5.54 20.29 16.44
N VAL A 287 4.61 19.46 16.00
CA VAL A 287 3.77 18.63 16.88
C VAL A 287 4.65 17.66 17.66
N PRO A 288 4.69 17.71 19.01
CA PRO A 288 5.40 16.73 19.82
C PRO A 288 4.76 15.35 19.69
N VAL A 289 5.56 14.29 19.86
CA VAL A 289 5.04 12.92 19.93
C VAL A 289 4.58 12.63 21.35
N GLU A 290 3.34 12.21 21.54
CA GLU A 290 2.84 11.67 22.79
C GLU A 290 3.46 10.27 23.00
N LEU A 291 4.22 10.10 24.09
CA LEU A 291 4.79 8.81 24.46
C LEU A 291 3.86 8.10 25.47
N ARG A 292 3.33 6.94 25.08
CA ARG A 292 2.53 6.06 25.95
C ARG A 292 3.41 4.94 26.49
N LEU A 293 3.69 5.02 27.77
CA LEU A 293 4.78 4.28 28.42
C LEU A 293 4.24 3.09 29.24
N ASP A 294 4.86 1.92 29.11
CA ASP A 294 4.68 0.85 30.10
C ASP A 294 5.25 1.27 31.47
N GLU A 295 5.02 0.49 32.50
CA GLU A 295 5.44 0.81 33.88
C GLU A 295 6.99 0.99 33.99
N ARG A 296 7.76 0.20 33.22
CA ARG A 296 9.22 0.23 33.24
C ARG A 296 9.77 1.48 32.55
N ALA A 297 9.21 1.86 31.41
CA ALA A 297 9.59 3.08 30.69
C ALA A 297 9.16 4.34 31.47
N ALA A 298 7.98 4.31 32.11
CA ALA A 298 7.49 5.40 32.96
C ALA A 298 8.37 5.65 34.21
N ALA A 299 9.11 4.66 34.65
CA ALA A 299 10.09 4.82 35.72
C ALA A 299 11.36 5.58 35.27
N ILE A 300 11.60 5.68 33.94
CA ILE A 300 12.80 6.33 33.37
C ILE A 300 12.48 7.72 32.85
N ILE A 301 11.37 7.89 32.12
CA ILE A 301 10.97 9.17 31.53
C ILE A 301 9.51 9.49 31.84
N PRO A 302 9.13 10.78 31.92
CA PRO A 302 7.72 11.16 32.02
C PRO A 302 7.02 10.98 30.68
N GLY A 303 5.75 10.53 30.73
CA GLY A 303 4.86 10.36 29.60
C GLY A 303 3.46 9.93 30.03
N THR A 304 2.59 9.62 29.10
CA THR A 304 1.25 9.09 29.37
C THR A 304 1.37 7.61 29.70
N PRO A 305 0.75 7.09 30.78
CA PRO A 305 0.72 5.64 31.01
C PRO A 305 0.05 4.92 29.84
N ALA A 306 0.67 3.84 29.36
CA ALA A 306 0.09 3.01 28.31
C ALA A 306 -1.16 2.28 28.81
N GLY A 307 -2.23 2.32 28.03
CA GLY A 307 -3.45 1.56 28.26
C GLY A 307 -3.36 0.15 27.67
N GLY A 308 -4.32 -0.73 28.05
CA GLY A 308 -4.33 -2.13 27.62
C GLY A 308 -4.48 -2.35 26.10
N GLN A 309 -4.88 -1.34 25.35
CA GLN A 309 -5.08 -1.43 23.89
C GLN A 309 -4.01 -0.64 23.09
N ASP A 310 -3.08 0.03 23.77
CA ASP A 310 -2.13 0.93 23.06
C ASP A 310 -1.13 0.16 22.20
N PHE A 311 -0.81 -1.09 22.57
CA PHE A 311 0.05 -1.96 21.78
C PHE A 311 -0.69 -2.67 20.63
N ASP A 312 -2.03 -2.58 20.58
CA ASP A 312 -2.91 -3.15 19.57
C ASP A 312 -3.57 -2.05 18.72
N THR A 313 -3.02 -0.82 18.74
CA THR A 313 -3.63 0.34 18.09
C THR A 313 -2.73 0.93 17.02
N GLU A 314 -3.25 1.05 15.79
CA GLU A 314 -2.70 1.91 14.76
C GLU A 314 -3.17 3.35 15.02
N PHE A 315 -2.32 4.18 15.64
CA PHE A 315 -2.70 5.54 16.05
C PHE A 315 -2.87 6.49 14.86
N LEU A 316 -2.07 6.31 13.80
CA LEU A 316 -2.04 7.19 12.63
C LEU A 316 -1.79 8.68 12.98
N ASP A 317 -1.17 8.93 14.11
CA ASP A 317 -0.92 10.26 14.68
C ASP A 317 0.45 10.31 15.38
N TYR A 318 0.84 11.45 15.90
CA TYR A 318 2.05 11.65 16.70
C TYR A 318 1.90 11.02 18.10
N ILE A 319 1.62 9.72 18.15
CA ILE A 319 1.49 8.90 19.35
C ILE A 319 2.37 7.66 19.16
N LEU A 320 3.17 7.31 20.16
CA LEU A 320 4.07 6.15 20.15
C LEU A 320 3.94 5.38 21.46
N ALA A 321 3.56 4.11 21.39
CA ALA A 321 3.59 3.21 22.54
C ALA A 321 5.03 2.73 22.77
N VAL A 322 5.49 2.71 24.03
CA VAL A 322 6.87 2.36 24.41
C VAL A 322 6.84 1.28 25.48
N LYS A 323 7.54 0.19 25.24
CA LYS A 323 7.69 -0.91 26.19
C LYS A 323 9.13 -1.33 26.34
N ILE A 324 9.53 -1.71 27.56
CA ILE A 324 10.84 -2.29 27.84
C ILE A 324 10.75 -3.82 27.85
N VAL A 325 11.70 -4.45 27.15
CA VAL A 325 11.86 -5.91 27.06
C VAL A 325 13.27 -6.32 27.49
N ASP A 326 13.47 -7.59 27.86
CA ASP A 326 14.74 -8.08 28.39
C ASP A 326 15.54 -8.95 27.41
N SER A 327 15.01 -9.20 26.21
CA SER A 327 15.68 -9.98 25.19
C SER A 327 15.05 -9.79 23.80
N VAL A 328 15.78 -10.21 22.75
CA VAL A 328 15.26 -10.31 21.39
C VAL A 328 14.07 -11.28 21.31
N ASP A 329 14.11 -12.37 22.10
CA ASP A 329 12.99 -13.35 22.12
C ASP A 329 11.70 -12.75 22.71
N GLU A 330 11.82 -11.91 23.76
CA GLU A 330 10.67 -11.18 24.29
C GLU A 330 10.12 -10.16 23.30
N ALA A 331 11.00 -9.47 22.56
CA ALA A 331 10.58 -8.56 21.51
C ALA A 331 9.84 -9.30 20.37
N ILE A 332 10.35 -10.45 19.91
CA ILE A 332 9.70 -11.32 18.92
C ILE A 332 8.33 -11.80 19.43
N ALA A 333 8.25 -12.24 20.70
CA ALA A 333 7.00 -12.69 21.29
C ALA A 333 5.96 -11.55 21.38
N HIS A 334 6.39 -10.34 21.73
CA HIS A 334 5.53 -9.16 21.75
C HIS A 334 5.00 -8.83 20.35
N ILE A 335 5.89 -8.79 19.35
CA ILE A 335 5.54 -8.53 17.94
C ILE A 335 4.53 -9.60 17.46
N ALA A 336 4.76 -10.87 17.76
CA ALA A 336 3.86 -11.94 17.38
C ALA A 336 2.45 -11.80 17.98
N ALA A 337 2.33 -11.18 19.16
CA ALA A 337 1.06 -10.97 19.85
C ALA A 337 0.31 -9.71 19.40
N HIS A 338 1.02 -8.64 19.02
CA HIS A 338 0.46 -7.29 18.85
C HIS A 338 0.58 -6.73 17.45
N SER A 339 1.52 -7.24 16.63
CA SER A 339 1.70 -6.73 15.26
C SER A 339 0.58 -7.20 14.32
N THR A 340 0.30 -6.36 13.33
CA THR A 340 -0.54 -6.71 12.17
C THR A 340 0.23 -7.46 11.08
N GLY A 341 1.52 -7.73 11.28
CA GLY A 341 2.37 -8.41 10.30
C GLY A 341 2.77 -7.52 9.11
N HIS A 342 2.83 -6.19 9.31
CA HIS A 342 3.13 -5.23 8.24
C HIS A 342 4.64 -5.02 8.09
N SER A 343 5.29 -4.31 9.01
CA SER A 343 6.71 -3.93 8.90
C SER A 343 7.33 -3.82 10.28
N GLU A 344 8.41 -4.56 10.51
CA GLU A 344 9.09 -4.62 11.79
C GLU A 344 10.58 -4.35 11.61
N ALA A 345 11.19 -3.68 12.55
CA ALA A 345 12.61 -3.38 12.51
C ALA A 345 13.34 -3.75 13.81
N ILE A 346 14.56 -4.22 13.69
CA ILE A 346 15.54 -4.31 14.78
C ILE A 346 16.67 -3.33 14.53
N VAL A 347 17.12 -2.63 15.56
CA VAL A 347 18.37 -1.88 15.56
C VAL A 347 19.36 -2.61 16.46
N THR A 348 20.42 -3.17 15.88
CA THR A 348 21.39 -4.01 16.57
C THR A 348 22.75 -3.99 15.86
N GLU A 349 23.83 -4.14 16.59
CA GLU A 349 25.17 -4.41 16.06
C GLU A 349 25.56 -5.89 16.24
N ASP A 350 24.69 -6.73 16.85
CA ASP A 350 24.91 -8.16 16.98
C ASP A 350 24.24 -8.92 15.82
N PRO A 351 25.03 -9.59 14.93
CA PRO A 351 24.49 -10.38 13.83
C PRO A 351 23.62 -11.55 14.27
N ALA A 352 23.88 -12.13 15.45
CA ALA A 352 23.08 -13.25 15.95
C ALA A 352 21.68 -12.80 16.36
N HIS A 353 21.57 -11.62 17.00
CA HIS A 353 20.27 -11.01 17.31
C HIS A 353 19.53 -10.58 16.05
N ALA A 354 20.23 -10.03 15.05
CA ALA A 354 19.66 -9.70 13.75
C ALA A 354 19.05 -10.94 13.08
N ASP A 355 19.82 -12.05 13.01
CA ASP A 355 19.35 -13.31 12.41
C ASP A 355 18.19 -13.92 13.21
N ALA A 356 18.23 -13.89 14.54
CA ALA A 356 17.14 -14.37 15.40
C ALA A 356 15.86 -13.58 15.14
N PHE A 357 15.95 -12.25 15.07
CA PHE A 357 14.83 -11.37 14.79
C PHE A 357 14.22 -11.63 13.40
N VAL A 358 15.06 -11.66 12.35
CA VAL A 358 14.62 -11.90 10.96
C VAL A 358 13.94 -13.25 10.81
N ASN A 359 14.45 -14.29 11.49
CA ASN A 359 13.87 -15.64 11.43
C ASN A 359 12.63 -15.80 12.32
N GLY A 360 12.55 -15.04 13.42
CA GLY A 360 11.46 -15.15 14.39
C GLY A 360 10.24 -14.28 14.08
N VAL A 361 10.42 -13.17 13.36
CA VAL A 361 9.35 -12.23 13.04
C VAL A 361 8.71 -12.60 11.70
N ASP A 362 7.41 -12.91 11.71
CA ASP A 362 6.64 -13.30 10.51
C ASP A 362 5.81 -12.12 10.00
N SER A 363 6.46 -10.99 9.63
CA SER A 363 5.84 -9.83 9.01
C SER A 363 6.16 -9.73 7.52
N ALA A 364 5.40 -8.92 6.77
CA ALA A 364 5.56 -8.75 5.33
C ALA A 364 6.91 -8.12 4.97
N ALA A 365 7.43 -7.22 5.82
CA ALA A 365 8.76 -6.65 5.70
C ALA A 365 9.46 -6.66 7.06
N VAL A 366 10.71 -7.14 7.09
CA VAL A 366 11.54 -7.20 8.30
C VAL A 366 12.87 -6.49 8.01
N TYR A 367 13.21 -5.52 8.84
CA TYR A 367 14.36 -4.64 8.65
C TYR A 367 15.43 -4.86 9.72
N VAL A 368 16.67 -4.79 9.31
CA VAL A 368 17.83 -4.69 10.21
C VAL A 368 18.47 -3.33 9.96
N ASN A 369 18.56 -2.50 11.00
CA ASN A 369 19.18 -1.16 10.96
C ASN A 369 18.62 -0.22 9.89
N ALA A 370 17.31 -0.31 9.62
CA ALA A 370 16.61 0.56 8.69
C ALA A 370 15.19 0.88 9.18
N SER A 371 14.66 2.01 8.73
CA SER A 371 13.32 2.47 9.09
C SER A 371 12.22 1.65 8.40
N THR A 372 11.12 1.39 9.09
CA THR A 372 9.92 0.77 8.52
C THR A 372 9.30 1.60 7.39
N ARG A 373 9.65 2.90 7.31
CA ARG A 373 9.20 3.82 6.25
C ARG A 373 9.62 3.40 4.84
N PHE A 374 10.61 2.53 4.69
CA PHE A 374 11.02 1.97 3.40
C PHE A 374 10.03 0.92 2.84
N THR A 375 9.01 0.47 3.59
CA THR A 375 7.96 -0.39 3.03
C THR A 375 7.03 0.44 2.14
N ASP A 376 7.49 0.70 0.93
CA ASP A 376 6.86 1.58 -0.06
C ASP A 376 7.21 1.08 -1.47
N GLY A 377 6.25 1.15 -2.40
CA GLY A 377 6.44 0.63 -3.75
C GLY A 377 7.51 1.39 -4.54
N GLY A 378 7.67 2.70 -4.31
CA GLY A 378 8.73 3.50 -4.93
C GLY A 378 10.11 3.09 -4.41
N GLU A 379 10.25 2.97 -3.08
CA GLU A 379 11.49 2.57 -2.42
C GLU A 379 11.90 1.12 -2.77
N PHE A 380 10.92 0.23 -3.03
CA PHE A 380 11.18 -1.14 -3.46
C PHE A 380 11.42 -1.27 -4.96
N GLY A 381 11.42 -0.16 -5.71
CA GLY A 381 11.66 -0.18 -7.15
C GLY A 381 10.48 -0.66 -8.00
N LEU A 382 9.27 -0.65 -7.44
CA LEU A 382 8.03 -1.05 -8.11
C LEU A 382 7.35 0.11 -8.87
N GLY A 383 7.97 1.30 -8.89
CA GLY A 383 7.41 2.53 -9.46
C GLY A 383 6.36 3.16 -8.55
N CYS A 384 5.23 2.52 -8.37
CA CYS A 384 4.25 2.78 -7.30
C CYS A 384 3.69 1.46 -6.78
N GLU A 385 2.70 1.52 -5.90
CA GLU A 385 2.10 0.34 -5.32
C GLU A 385 0.57 0.37 -5.35
N MET A 386 -0.01 -0.80 -5.54
CA MET A 386 -1.46 -1.00 -5.38
C MET A 386 -1.87 -0.99 -3.90
N GLY A 387 -0.92 -1.14 -3.01
CA GLY A 387 -1.04 -1.21 -1.57
C GLY A 387 -0.06 -2.19 -0.96
N ILE A 388 -0.07 -2.28 0.37
CA ILE A 388 0.77 -3.20 1.12
C ILE A 388 -0.14 -4.26 1.74
N SER A 389 0.08 -5.52 1.39
CA SER A 389 -0.69 -6.65 1.91
C SER A 389 0.05 -7.33 3.06
N THR A 390 -0.69 -7.67 4.10
CA THR A 390 -0.17 -8.45 5.24
C THR A 390 -0.58 -9.92 5.20
N GLN A 391 -1.45 -10.30 4.24
CA GLN A 391 -1.85 -11.71 4.08
C GLN A 391 -0.71 -12.56 3.50
N LYS A 392 -0.76 -13.87 3.77
CA LYS A 392 0.27 -14.81 3.28
C LYS A 392 -0.02 -15.36 1.89
N LEU A 393 -1.29 -15.43 1.50
CA LEU A 393 -1.71 -16.04 0.24
C LEU A 393 -1.74 -15.00 -0.87
N HIS A 394 -1.10 -15.33 -1.98
CA HIS A 394 -0.91 -14.59 -3.23
C HIS A 394 0.02 -13.38 -3.08
N ALA A 395 -0.44 -12.26 -2.49
CA ALA A 395 0.36 -11.04 -2.37
C ALA A 395 0.72 -10.77 -0.90
N ARG A 396 1.99 -10.44 -0.62
CA ARG A 396 2.47 -10.05 0.71
C ARG A 396 3.54 -8.96 0.57
N GLY A 397 3.39 -7.87 1.32
CA GLY A 397 4.20 -6.67 1.18
C GLY A 397 3.65 -5.69 0.14
N PRO A 398 4.46 -4.73 -0.34
CA PRO A 398 4.07 -3.81 -1.40
C PRO A 398 3.68 -4.56 -2.68
N MET A 399 2.53 -4.21 -3.25
CA MET A 399 1.99 -4.88 -4.44
C MET A 399 2.27 -4.07 -5.69
N GLY A 400 3.13 -4.62 -6.56
CA GLY A 400 3.45 -4.09 -7.88
C GLY A 400 2.81 -4.88 -9.02
N LEU A 401 3.53 -5.01 -10.14
CA LEU A 401 3.05 -5.70 -11.34
C LEU A 401 2.94 -7.20 -11.16
N ASP A 402 3.84 -7.83 -10.38
CA ASP A 402 3.84 -9.29 -10.18
C ASP A 402 2.58 -9.74 -9.44
N GLU A 403 2.15 -9.01 -8.40
CA GLU A 403 0.97 -9.33 -7.59
C GLU A 403 -0.36 -9.11 -8.33
N LEU A 404 -0.34 -8.34 -9.43
CA LEU A 404 -1.49 -8.14 -10.33
C LEU A 404 -1.55 -9.15 -11.47
N THR A 405 -0.71 -10.19 -11.41
CA THR A 405 -0.67 -11.26 -12.39
C THR A 405 -0.87 -12.62 -11.75
N THR A 406 -1.16 -13.59 -12.58
CA THR A 406 -1.18 -15.01 -12.24
C THR A 406 -0.46 -15.80 -13.34
N TYR A 407 -0.62 -17.10 -13.40
CA TYR A 407 -0.02 -17.92 -14.44
C TYR A 407 -1.01 -18.91 -15.06
N LYS A 408 -0.70 -19.32 -16.28
CA LYS A 408 -1.31 -20.49 -16.91
C LYS A 408 -0.24 -21.47 -17.37
N TYR A 409 -0.61 -22.73 -17.54
CA TYR A 409 0.26 -23.70 -18.17
C TYR A 409 0.00 -23.74 -19.66
N VAL A 410 1.07 -23.61 -20.45
CA VAL A 410 1.07 -23.82 -21.91
C VAL A 410 1.80 -25.13 -22.16
N ILE A 411 1.09 -26.13 -22.68
CA ILE A 411 1.63 -27.46 -22.95
C ILE A 411 1.71 -27.63 -24.47
N ARG A 412 2.93 -27.89 -24.97
CA ARG A 412 3.16 -28.14 -26.38
C ARG A 412 3.56 -29.62 -26.56
N GLY A 413 2.86 -30.28 -27.45
CA GLY A 413 3.10 -31.71 -27.78
C GLY A 413 3.02 -31.96 -29.26
N ASN A 414 3.19 -33.20 -29.62
CA ASN A 414 3.09 -33.75 -31.00
C ASN A 414 2.31 -35.08 -30.98
N GLY A 415 1.08 -35.07 -30.46
CA GLY A 415 0.18 -36.23 -30.44
C GLY A 415 0.39 -37.18 -29.24
N GLN A 416 1.10 -36.76 -28.17
CA GLN A 416 1.27 -37.61 -26.98
C GLN A 416 -0.08 -37.87 -26.30
N ILE A 417 -0.27 -39.14 -25.91
CA ILE A 417 -1.40 -39.64 -25.12
C ILE A 417 -0.90 -40.17 -23.77
N ARG A 418 -1.78 -40.26 -22.78
CA ARG A 418 -1.51 -40.84 -21.47
C ARG A 418 -2.09 -42.24 -21.37
#